data_1dd4bc782343f1b6ea3a0772f7cee648
#
_entry.id   1dd4bc782343f1b6ea3a0772f7cee648
#
_cell.length_a   1.000
_cell.length_b   1.000
_cell.length_c   1.000
_cell.angle_alpha   90.00
_cell.angle_beta   90.00
_cell.angle_gamma   90.00
#
_symmetry.space_group_name_H-M   'P 1'
#
loop_
_entity.id
_entity.type
_entity.pdbx_description
1 polymer ?
#
loop_
_entity_poly.entity_id
_entity_poly.type
_entity_poly.pdbx_seq_one_letter_code
_entity_poly.pdbx_strand_id
1 'polypeptide(L)'
;MTTIYVVRHAEKLTSDFDTPLSQVGEARAQALAEKLADIGVQRIYATQRQRTQQTVAPLAERMKLEVVVLEPNAVDSLVRRIKQEDRGRVVLVAGHNNTVPAIVQGLSGQAVDPIPEQVFDRLYRVELPEQGPGTVTVLNYGEPTP
;
A
#
# COMPACT_ATOMS: atom_id res chain seq x y z
N MET A 1 -6.66 5.32 -17.32
CA MET A 1 -6.75 5.57 -15.87
C MET A 1 -5.67 4.79 -15.14
N THR A 2 -5.06 5.41 -14.15
CA THR A 2 -4.07 4.76 -13.28
C THR A 2 -4.73 4.50 -11.93
N THR A 3 -4.64 3.28 -11.43
CA THR A 3 -5.26 2.90 -10.17
C THR A 3 -4.16 2.48 -9.18
N ILE A 4 -4.09 3.13 -8.03
CA ILE A 4 -3.08 2.84 -7.02
C ILE A 4 -3.79 2.45 -5.72
N TYR A 5 -3.45 1.27 -5.23
CA TYR A 5 -3.85 0.83 -3.90
C TYR A 5 -2.72 1.13 -2.94
N VAL A 6 -3.02 1.83 -1.85
CA VAL A 6 -2.04 2.22 -0.85
C VAL A 6 -2.45 1.62 0.48
N VAL A 7 -1.54 0.94 1.13
CA VAL A 7 -1.83 0.23 2.38
C VAL A 7 -0.69 0.43 3.37
N ARG A 8 -1.02 0.49 4.65
CA ARG A 8 -0.05 0.41 5.73
C ARG A 8 0.40 -1.03 5.91
N HIS A 9 1.66 -1.26 6.30
CA HIS A 9 2.12 -2.60 6.66
C HIS A 9 1.17 -3.22 7.69
N ALA A 10 1.07 -4.55 7.69
CA ALA A 10 0.24 -5.29 8.64
C ALA A 10 0.88 -5.30 10.04
N GLU A 11 0.23 -5.96 10.99
CA GLU A 11 0.62 -5.95 12.40
C GLU A 11 2.03 -6.50 12.62
N LYS A 12 2.80 -5.78 13.45
CA LYS A 12 4.21 -6.09 13.75
C LYS A 12 4.32 -7.15 14.85
N LEU A 13 5.38 -7.95 14.79
CA LEU A 13 5.68 -8.93 15.83
C LEU A 13 6.20 -8.26 17.11
N THR A 14 7.10 -7.28 16.98
CA THR A 14 7.71 -6.58 18.11
C THR A 14 7.77 -5.08 17.83
N SER A 15 8.33 -4.31 18.76
CA SER A 15 8.59 -2.88 18.55
C SER A 15 9.97 -2.61 17.95
N ASP A 16 10.72 -3.64 17.58
CA ASP A 16 12.04 -3.47 16.99
C ASP A 16 11.97 -2.73 15.66
N PHE A 17 13.07 -2.05 15.34
CA PHE A 17 13.16 -1.17 14.17
C PHE A 17 12.82 -1.88 12.86
N ASP A 18 13.31 -3.11 12.67
CA ASP A 18 13.05 -3.87 11.46
C ASP A 18 12.34 -5.19 11.79
N THR A 19 11.30 -5.11 12.61
CA THR A 19 10.53 -6.27 13.03
C THR A 19 9.74 -6.86 11.86
N PRO A 20 9.63 -8.21 11.79
CA PRO A 20 8.71 -8.84 10.83
C PRO A 20 7.26 -8.72 11.31
N LEU A 21 6.34 -9.29 10.52
CA LEU A 21 4.93 -9.36 10.87
C LEU A 21 4.70 -10.36 12.01
N SER A 22 3.68 -10.06 12.82
CA SER A 22 3.12 -11.02 13.76
C SER A 22 2.27 -12.05 13.01
N GLN A 23 1.80 -13.08 13.72
CA GLN A 23 0.89 -14.06 13.15
C GLN A 23 -0.40 -13.40 12.63
N VAL A 24 -0.94 -12.45 13.39
CA VAL A 24 -2.10 -11.64 12.95
C VAL A 24 -1.77 -10.86 11.67
N GLY A 25 -0.58 -10.27 11.63
CA GLY A 25 -0.14 -9.54 10.43
C GLY A 25 0.04 -10.43 9.22
N GLU A 26 0.53 -11.65 9.40
CA GLU A 26 0.64 -12.61 8.30
C GLU A 26 -0.74 -12.98 7.73
N ALA A 27 -1.73 -13.16 8.61
CA ALA A 27 -3.11 -13.41 8.17
C ALA A 27 -3.68 -12.22 7.40
N ARG A 28 -3.36 -10.99 7.84
CA ARG A 28 -3.78 -9.78 7.13
C ARG A 28 -3.12 -9.68 5.77
N ALA A 29 -1.85 -10.06 5.64
CA ALA A 29 -1.18 -10.10 4.35
C ALA A 29 -1.86 -11.08 3.37
N GLN A 30 -2.31 -12.23 3.87
CA GLN A 30 -3.08 -13.16 3.05
C GLN A 30 -4.43 -12.56 2.65
N ALA A 31 -5.10 -11.86 3.55
CA ALA A 31 -6.36 -11.17 3.24
C ALA A 31 -6.17 -10.11 2.16
N LEU A 32 -5.04 -9.39 2.19
CA LEU A 32 -4.70 -8.41 1.15
C LEU A 32 -4.55 -9.11 -0.20
N ALA A 33 -3.84 -10.22 -0.23
CA ALA A 33 -3.66 -10.99 -1.46
C ALA A 33 -5.00 -11.45 -2.05
N GLU A 34 -5.90 -11.92 -1.20
CA GLU A 34 -7.24 -12.34 -1.63
C GLU A 34 -8.05 -11.17 -2.15
N LYS A 35 -8.01 -10.03 -1.46
CA LYS A 35 -8.74 -8.82 -1.84
C LYS A 35 -8.33 -8.32 -3.22
N LEU A 36 -7.04 -8.41 -3.54
CA LEU A 36 -6.47 -7.83 -4.76
C LEU A 36 -6.15 -8.87 -5.85
N ALA A 37 -6.48 -10.14 -5.64
CA ALA A 37 -6.06 -11.22 -6.53
C ALA A 37 -6.58 -11.07 -7.96
N ASP A 38 -7.81 -10.52 -8.12
CA ASP A 38 -8.50 -10.52 -9.41
C ASP A 38 -8.56 -9.15 -10.08
N ILE A 39 -7.86 -8.15 -9.55
CA ILE A 39 -7.93 -6.79 -10.11
C ILE A 39 -6.76 -6.44 -11.02
N GLY A 40 -5.85 -7.39 -11.25
CA GLY A 40 -4.79 -7.20 -12.22
C GLY A 40 -3.65 -6.28 -11.79
N VAL A 41 -3.20 -6.39 -10.54
CA VAL A 41 -2.05 -5.62 -10.06
C VAL A 41 -0.83 -5.93 -10.94
N GLN A 42 -0.15 -4.88 -11.40
CA GLN A 42 0.97 -4.98 -12.34
C GLN A 42 2.31 -4.52 -11.74
N ARG A 43 2.27 -3.75 -10.67
CA ARG A 43 3.49 -3.23 -10.01
C ARG A 43 3.25 -3.15 -8.52
N ILE A 44 4.26 -3.58 -7.73
CA ILE A 44 4.20 -3.55 -6.28
C ILE A 44 5.42 -2.81 -5.74
N TYR A 45 5.17 -1.81 -4.90
CA TYR A 45 6.20 -1.07 -4.17
C TYR A 45 6.07 -1.36 -2.68
N ALA A 46 7.19 -1.54 -1.99
CA ALA A 46 7.22 -1.65 -0.54
C ALA A 46 8.48 -1.01 -0.01
N THR A 47 8.45 -0.50 1.22
CA THR A 47 9.66 0.03 1.84
C THR A 47 10.62 -1.09 2.20
N GLN A 48 11.86 -0.73 2.54
CA GLN A 48 12.91 -1.72 2.83
C GLN A 48 12.76 -2.40 4.20
N ARG A 49 11.65 -2.16 4.92
CA ARG A 49 11.36 -2.85 6.18
C ARG A 49 10.77 -4.24 5.92
N GLN A 50 11.11 -5.21 6.75
CA GLN A 50 10.54 -6.56 6.62
C GLN A 50 9.02 -6.52 6.63
N ARG A 51 8.42 -5.74 7.52
CA ARG A 51 6.96 -5.70 7.68
C ARG A 51 6.21 -5.23 6.44
N THR A 52 6.76 -4.28 5.69
CA THR A 52 6.10 -3.83 4.44
C THR A 52 6.28 -4.86 3.33
N GLN A 53 7.47 -5.43 3.22
CA GLN A 53 7.73 -6.46 2.20
C GLN A 53 6.89 -7.71 2.46
N GLN A 54 6.78 -8.13 3.71
CA GLN A 54 5.98 -9.29 4.08
C GLN A 54 4.48 -9.05 3.89
N THR A 55 4.02 -7.81 4.05
CA THR A 55 2.61 -7.46 3.81
C THR A 55 2.21 -7.72 2.35
N VAL A 56 3.09 -7.46 1.41
CA VAL A 56 2.79 -7.61 -0.02
C VAL A 56 3.27 -8.95 -0.59
N ALA A 57 4.09 -9.70 0.13
CA ALA A 57 4.70 -10.92 -0.38
C ALA A 57 3.68 -11.97 -0.86
N PRO A 58 2.58 -12.25 -0.15
CA PRO A 58 1.59 -13.23 -0.65
C PRO A 58 0.99 -12.83 -2.00
N LEU A 59 0.68 -11.55 -2.19
CA LEU A 59 0.16 -11.09 -3.48
C LEU A 59 1.26 -11.16 -4.55
N ALA A 60 2.47 -10.72 -4.21
CA ALA A 60 3.59 -10.74 -5.16
C ALA A 60 3.85 -12.16 -5.67
N GLU A 61 3.84 -13.14 -4.78
CA GLU A 61 4.01 -14.54 -5.16
C GLU A 61 2.87 -15.02 -6.07
N ARG A 62 1.63 -14.68 -5.72
CA ARG A 62 0.46 -15.09 -6.50
C ARG A 62 0.48 -14.48 -7.90
N MET A 63 0.88 -13.23 -8.02
CA MET A 63 0.92 -12.50 -9.29
C MET A 63 2.24 -12.70 -10.03
N LYS A 64 3.23 -13.35 -9.42
CA LYS A 64 4.58 -13.53 -9.98
C LYS A 64 5.24 -12.21 -10.32
N LEU A 65 5.13 -11.25 -9.41
CA LEU A 65 5.71 -9.92 -9.52
C LEU A 65 6.87 -9.76 -8.56
N GLU A 66 7.92 -9.07 -9.00
CA GLU A 66 8.96 -8.61 -8.10
C GLU A 66 8.48 -7.38 -7.36
N VAL A 67 8.89 -7.26 -6.09
CA VAL A 67 8.59 -6.08 -5.28
C VAL A 67 9.70 -5.06 -5.49
N VAL A 68 9.30 -3.83 -5.84
CA VAL A 68 10.25 -2.71 -5.93
C VAL A 68 10.43 -2.14 -4.52
N VAL A 69 11.64 -2.21 -3.99
CA VAL A 69 11.94 -1.82 -2.62
C VAL A 69 12.39 -0.37 -2.57
N LEU A 70 11.83 0.41 -1.63
CA LEU A 70 12.03 1.85 -1.53
C LEU A 70 12.50 2.26 -0.14
N GLU A 71 13.08 3.46 -0.06
CA GLU A 71 13.34 4.11 1.22
C GLU A 71 12.01 4.47 1.91
N PRO A 72 11.87 4.29 3.25
CA PRO A 72 10.61 4.53 3.94
C PRO A 72 10.05 5.95 3.81
N ASN A 73 10.92 6.95 3.69
CA ASN A 73 10.52 8.35 3.66
C ASN A 73 10.55 8.96 2.25
N ALA A 74 10.69 8.16 1.21
CA ALA A 74 10.83 8.65 -0.16
C ALA A 74 9.47 8.90 -0.83
N VAL A 75 8.57 9.66 -0.16
CA VAL A 75 7.21 9.89 -0.63
C VAL A 75 7.18 10.63 -1.96
N ASP A 76 7.91 11.76 -2.05
CA ASP A 76 7.86 12.60 -3.26
C ASP A 76 8.41 11.89 -4.48
N SER A 77 9.53 11.16 -4.34
CA SER A 77 10.11 10.42 -5.45
C SER A 77 9.22 9.26 -5.88
N LEU A 78 8.56 8.60 -4.93
CA LEU A 78 7.61 7.54 -5.23
C LEU A 78 6.42 8.07 -6.03
N VAL A 79 5.83 9.17 -5.58
CA VAL A 79 4.69 9.79 -6.26
C VAL A 79 5.07 10.16 -7.70
N ARG A 80 6.22 10.80 -7.89
CA ARG A 80 6.69 11.14 -9.23
C ARG A 80 6.90 9.91 -10.10
N ARG A 81 7.52 8.88 -9.53
CA ARG A 81 7.78 7.63 -10.25
C ARG A 81 6.50 6.97 -10.74
N ILE A 82 5.51 6.86 -9.87
CA ILE A 82 4.22 6.26 -10.24
C ILE A 82 3.57 7.06 -11.37
N LYS A 83 3.54 8.39 -11.24
CA LYS A 83 2.92 9.24 -12.25
C LYS A 83 3.63 9.18 -13.61
N GLN A 84 4.94 8.95 -13.61
CA GLN A 84 5.74 8.90 -14.84
C GLN A 84 5.78 7.50 -15.45
N GLU A 85 5.97 6.46 -14.63
CA GLU A 85 6.26 5.11 -15.13
C GLU A 85 5.04 4.18 -15.12
N ASP A 86 4.05 4.44 -14.27
CA ASP A 86 2.96 3.50 -14.05
C ASP A 86 1.62 3.99 -14.62
N ARG A 87 1.65 4.91 -15.56
CA ARG A 87 0.44 5.43 -16.19
C ARG A 87 -0.36 4.30 -16.83
N GLY A 88 -1.64 4.24 -16.51
CA GLY A 88 -2.53 3.23 -17.04
C GLY A 88 -2.43 1.87 -16.34
N ARG A 89 -1.59 1.76 -15.31
CA ARG A 89 -1.39 0.50 -14.59
C ARG A 89 -2.21 0.44 -13.31
N VAL A 90 -2.27 -0.77 -12.75
CA VAL A 90 -2.78 -1.01 -11.40
C VAL A 90 -1.58 -1.30 -10.50
N VAL A 91 -1.44 -0.51 -9.44
CA VAL A 91 -0.24 -0.48 -8.60
C VAL A 91 -0.64 -0.71 -7.14
N LEU A 92 0.18 -1.44 -6.40
CA LEU A 92 0.05 -1.57 -4.94
C LEU A 92 1.28 -0.95 -4.27
N VAL A 93 1.06 -0.14 -3.25
CA VAL A 93 2.13 0.45 -2.43
C VAL A 93 1.87 0.09 -0.97
N ALA A 94 2.87 -0.50 -0.32
CA ALA A 94 2.84 -0.72 1.13
C ALA A 94 3.82 0.23 1.82
N GLY A 95 3.31 1.01 2.75
CA GLY A 95 4.10 1.97 3.51
C GLY A 95 3.76 1.91 4.99
N HIS A 96 3.83 3.06 5.64
CA HIS A 96 3.70 3.19 7.09
C HIS A 96 2.56 4.14 7.44
N ASN A 97 2.09 4.10 8.70
CA ASN A 97 0.97 4.95 9.10
C ASN A 97 1.27 6.44 8.96
N ASN A 98 2.55 6.83 9.05
CA ASN A 98 2.94 8.23 8.88
C ASN A 98 3.18 8.64 7.43
N THR A 99 3.37 7.70 6.51
CA THR A 99 3.65 8.02 5.09
C THR A 99 2.46 7.76 4.16
N VAL A 100 1.60 6.81 4.49
CA VAL A 100 0.45 6.45 3.64
C VAL A 100 -0.44 7.66 3.34
N PRO A 101 -0.87 8.48 4.32
CA PRO A 101 -1.68 9.66 4.00
C PRO A 101 -0.97 10.62 3.05
N ALA A 102 0.34 10.83 3.22
CA ALA A 102 1.11 11.72 2.34
C ALA A 102 1.21 11.16 0.90
N ILE A 103 1.36 9.84 0.76
CA ILE A 103 1.37 9.19 -0.56
C ILE A 103 0.02 9.38 -1.25
N VAL A 104 -1.06 9.13 -0.53
CA VAL A 104 -2.42 9.28 -1.07
C VAL A 104 -2.66 10.72 -1.52
N GLN A 105 -2.29 11.69 -0.67
CA GLN A 105 -2.46 13.10 -1.01
C GLN A 105 -1.57 13.51 -2.19
N GLY A 106 -0.33 13.05 -2.21
CA GLY A 106 0.59 13.37 -3.32
C GLY A 106 0.10 12.82 -4.66
N LEU A 107 -0.49 11.64 -4.65
CA LEU A 107 -1.04 11.04 -5.87
C LEU A 107 -2.33 11.71 -6.31
N SER A 108 -3.27 11.92 -5.39
CA SER A 108 -4.65 12.31 -5.70
C SER A 108 -4.91 13.81 -5.62
N GLY A 109 -4.12 14.54 -4.84
CA GLY A 109 -4.44 15.91 -4.47
C GLY A 109 -5.48 16.03 -3.38
N GLN A 110 -5.97 14.90 -2.84
CA GLN A 110 -7.00 14.85 -1.81
C GLN A 110 -6.36 14.52 -0.46
N ALA A 111 -6.64 15.33 0.56
CA ALA A 111 -6.17 15.05 1.91
C ALA A 111 -6.97 13.90 2.53
N VAL A 112 -6.29 13.04 3.27
CA VAL A 112 -6.95 11.99 4.05
C VAL A 112 -6.50 12.09 5.50
N ASP A 113 -7.33 11.57 6.41
CA ASP A 113 -7.06 11.63 7.83
C ASP A 113 -5.84 10.79 8.21
N PRO A 114 -5.10 11.17 9.26
CA PRO A 114 -4.04 10.34 9.79
C PRO A 114 -4.54 8.94 10.17
N ILE A 115 -3.66 7.97 10.12
CA ILE A 115 -3.98 6.59 10.49
C ILE A 115 -3.54 6.35 11.94
N PRO A 116 -4.49 6.11 12.88
CA PRO A 116 -4.11 5.77 14.25
C PRO A 116 -3.27 4.49 14.33
N GLU A 117 -2.44 4.36 15.34
CA GLU A 117 -1.51 3.24 15.46
C GLU A 117 -2.18 1.87 15.46
N GLN A 118 -3.40 1.75 15.97
CA GLN A 118 -4.10 0.48 16.07
C GLN A 118 -4.92 0.13 14.83
N VAL A 119 -4.92 1.01 13.81
CA VAL A 119 -5.74 0.81 12.60
C VAL A 119 -4.89 0.18 11.50
N PHE A 120 -5.27 -1.02 11.07
CA PHE A 120 -4.54 -1.79 10.06
C PHE A 120 -5.41 -2.26 8.90
N ASP A 121 -6.71 -1.98 8.93
CA ASP A 121 -7.66 -2.54 7.97
C ASP A 121 -8.06 -1.60 6.84
N ARG A 122 -7.40 -0.44 6.71
CA ARG A 122 -7.70 0.51 5.63
C ARG A 122 -6.90 0.22 4.39
N LEU A 123 -7.58 0.22 3.26
CA LEU A 123 -6.97 0.10 1.94
C LEU A 123 -7.46 1.29 1.10
N TYR A 124 -6.54 2.15 0.70
CA TYR A 124 -6.88 3.35 -0.05
C TYR A 124 -6.78 3.05 -1.54
N ARG A 125 -7.87 3.27 -2.27
CA ARG A 125 -7.84 3.17 -3.73
C ARG A 125 -7.82 4.58 -4.31
N VAL A 126 -6.75 4.91 -5.01
CA VAL A 126 -6.56 6.17 -5.69
C VAL A 126 -6.75 5.93 -7.18
N GLU A 127 -7.64 6.69 -7.79
CA GLU A 127 -7.88 6.61 -9.23
C GLU A 127 -7.49 7.93 -9.88
N LEU A 128 -6.56 7.86 -10.83
CA LEU A 128 -6.04 9.04 -11.53
C LEU A 128 -6.48 8.96 -12.98
N PRO A 129 -7.47 9.79 -13.38
CA PRO A 129 -7.82 9.89 -14.79
C PRO A 129 -6.70 10.57 -15.56
N GLU A 130 -6.71 10.46 -16.89
CA GLU A 130 -5.69 11.12 -17.71
C GLU A 130 -5.74 12.64 -17.56
N GLN A 131 -6.92 13.18 -17.33
CA GLN A 131 -7.12 14.60 -17.10
C GLN A 131 -8.08 14.81 -15.94
N GLY A 132 -7.83 15.83 -15.14
CA GLY A 132 -8.66 16.16 -14.01
C GLY A 132 -8.14 15.61 -12.69
N PRO A 133 -8.87 15.88 -11.60
CA PRO A 133 -8.41 15.48 -10.27
C PRO A 133 -8.53 14.00 -10.04
N GLY A 134 -7.67 13.48 -9.15
CA GLY A 134 -7.77 12.12 -8.67
C GLY A 134 -8.90 11.95 -7.67
N THR A 135 -9.34 10.71 -7.48
CA THR A 135 -10.34 10.36 -6.47
C THR A 135 -9.76 9.33 -5.51
N VAL A 136 -10.27 9.35 -4.28
CA VAL A 136 -9.83 8.43 -3.22
C VAL A 136 -11.05 7.72 -2.66
N THR A 137 -10.95 6.40 -2.58
CA THR A 137 -11.95 5.57 -1.91
C THR A 137 -11.26 4.81 -0.79
N VAL A 138 -11.80 4.88 0.42
CA VAL A 138 -11.27 4.14 1.56
C VAL A 138 -12.03 2.83 1.67
N LEU A 139 -11.32 1.72 1.50
CA LEU A 139 -11.86 0.38 1.62
C LEU A 139 -11.34 -0.28 2.89
N ASN A 140 -11.98 -1.36 3.30
CA ASN A 140 -11.52 -2.18 4.41
C ASN A 140 -11.14 -3.57 3.91
N TYR A 141 -10.20 -4.20 4.59
CA TYR A 141 -9.78 -5.56 4.25
C TYR A 141 -9.33 -6.30 5.50
N GLY A 142 -9.51 -7.63 5.46
CA GLY A 142 -9.14 -8.48 6.59
C GLY A 142 -9.96 -8.22 7.84
N GLU A 143 -9.44 -8.61 8.98
CA GLU A 143 -10.12 -8.44 10.26
C GLU A 143 -10.27 -6.95 10.60
N PRO A 144 -11.45 -6.51 11.06
CA PRO A 144 -11.64 -5.12 11.47
C PRO A 144 -10.72 -4.73 12.62
N THR A 145 -10.24 -3.49 12.60
CA THR A 145 -9.47 -2.90 13.70
C THR A 145 -10.20 -1.68 14.26
N PRO A 146 -9.85 -1.24 15.48
CA PRO A 146 -10.56 -0.14 16.14
C PRO A 146 -10.65 1.16 15.35
#